data_3e665cb0bf4f5f3baf11272e44b58f7f
#
_entry.id   3e665cb0bf4f5f3baf11272e44b58f7f
#
_cell.length_a   1.000
_cell.length_b   1.000
_cell.length_c   1.000
_cell.angle_alpha   90.00
_cell.angle_beta   90.00
_cell.angle_gamma   90.00
#
_symmetry.space_group_name_H-M   'P 1'
#
loop_
_entity.id
_entity.type
_entity.pdbx_description
1 polymer ?
#
loop_
_entity_poly.entity_id
_entity_poly.type
_entity_poly.pdbx_seq_one_letter_code
_entity_poly.pdbx_strand_id
1 'polypeptide(L)'
;MALPKICGGFVNVTQRCNLACKYCFVVQQPKEMTFEVAKDCADFYARNAIEEKTVPNITFFGGEPMLRFDDIVKPLVEYIRKTYGDYQLDITTNGTLLDEEKLKFFKKNDVGILLSIDGNKKTQNLLRVKHDGSGSFDDIDVKMYLKYNPHGTFRSTLDPRNVEYMYENYLWAKDMGYKSCTMIINVFEKWTDEKYKILTDNLNKIIDYMANEKDAIEFTEITKYSHEYNLIMDGKAAENRKMLCHCDGCGTCGLGVGRFASCGASGNLYSCQEMTENKDCKDFIIGNIYDGTDDEKRIEIARRFHLDMVKSSNAGRCDKCSLKPVCKGGCVINNYFNNGNLNIVSEPHCVYQEMCYESYKKLLEIKRIKDERKVS
;
A
#
# COMPACT_ATOMS: atom_id res chain seq x y z
N MET A 1 -15.36 -21.03 14.39
CA MET A 1 -13.91 -20.79 14.64
C MET A 1 -13.80 -19.35 15.08
N ALA A 2 -13.14 -19.06 16.19
CA ALA A 2 -12.96 -17.69 16.65
C ALA A 2 -12.03 -16.96 15.68
N LEU A 3 -12.37 -15.70 15.32
CA LEU A 3 -11.50 -14.87 14.50
C LEU A 3 -10.29 -14.40 15.30
N PRO A 4 -9.14 -14.17 14.65
CA PRO A 4 -8.00 -13.56 15.32
C PRO A 4 -8.35 -12.14 15.79
N LYS A 5 -7.80 -11.73 16.93
CA LYS A 5 -7.96 -10.37 17.44
C LYS A 5 -7.22 -9.36 16.57
N ILE A 6 -7.73 -8.13 16.51
CA ILE A 6 -7.06 -7.04 15.80
C ILE A 6 -5.87 -6.58 16.64
N CYS A 7 -4.65 -6.78 16.12
CA CYS A 7 -3.40 -6.50 16.82
C CYS A 7 -2.64 -5.29 16.26
N GLY A 8 -3.19 -4.61 15.25
CA GLY A 8 -2.54 -3.45 14.66
C GLY A 8 -3.25 -2.93 13.44
N GLY A 9 -2.68 -1.90 12.84
CA GLY A 9 -3.19 -1.31 11.62
C GLY A 9 -2.85 0.16 11.43
N PHE A 10 -3.61 0.80 10.55
CA PHE A 10 -3.50 2.24 10.35
C PHE A 10 -4.22 3.01 11.46
N VAL A 11 -3.58 4.05 11.95
CA VAL A 11 -4.18 5.01 12.89
C VAL A 11 -4.31 6.35 12.18
N ASN A 12 -5.56 6.73 11.87
CA ASN A 12 -5.86 7.95 11.12
C ASN A 12 -5.94 9.13 12.09
N VAL A 13 -4.79 9.76 12.33
CA VAL A 13 -4.66 10.86 13.30
C VAL A 13 -5.38 12.14 12.87
N THR A 14 -5.57 12.34 11.55
CA THR A 14 -6.31 13.47 10.98
C THR A 14 -6.78 13.18 9.57
N GLN A 15 -7.89 13.75 9.16
CA GLN A 15 -8.34 13.77 7.76
C GLN A 15 -7.92 15.06 7.02
N ARG A 16 -7.25 16.00 7.71
CA ARG A 16 -6.69 17.20 7.08
C ARG A 16 -5.37 16.89 6.42
N CYS A 17 -5.08 17.55 5.32
CA CYS A 17 -3.80 17.48 4.61
C CYS A 17 -3.39 18.88 4.16
N ASN A 18 -2.11 19.16 4.14
CA ASN A 18 -1.56 20.39 3.57
C ASN A 18 -1.37 20.33 2.05
N LEU A 19 -1.65 19.17 1.42
CA LEU A 19 -1.69 19.00 -0.03
C LEU A 19 -3.11 18.69 -0.52
N ALA A 20 -3.35 18.99 -1.81
CA ALA A 20 -4.56 18.68 -2.56
C ALA A 20 -4.21 17.78 -3.77
N CYS A 21 -3.62 16.61 -3.51
CA CYS A 21 -3.22 15.68 -4.57
C CYS A 21 -4.41 15.29 -5.44
N LYS A 22 -4.26 15.38 -6.77
CA LYS A 22 -5.36 15.22 -7.73
C LYS A 22 -5.95 13.81 -7.81
N TYR A 23 -5.28 12.83 -7.20
CA TYR A 23 -5.72 11.42 -7.15
C TYR A 23 -5.97 10.91 -5.72
N CYS A 24 -6.03 11.82 -4.74
CA CYS A 24 -6.15 11.41 -3.34
C CYS A 24 -7.50 10.75 -3.06
N PHE A 25 -7.46 9.53 -2.52
CA PHE A 25 -8.66 8.82 -2.09
C PHE A 25 -9.18 9.27 -0.72
N VAL A 26 -8.34 9.95 0.07
CA VAL A 26 -8.74 10.46 1.39
C VAL A 26 -9.73 11.60 1.22
N VAL A 27 -10.89 11.46 1.83
CA VAL A 27 -11.89 12.52 1.89
C VAL A 27 -11.44 13.52 2.96
N GLN A 28 -10.84 14.64 2.52
CA GLN A 28 -10.37 15.67 3.43
C GLN A 28 -11.56 16.33 4.15
N GLN A 29 -11.53 16.32 5.47
CA GLN A 29 -12.56 16.90 6.35
C GLN A 29 -11.93 17.27 7.70
N PRO A 30 -12.57 18.17 8.49
CA PRO A 30 -12.03 18.60 9.79
C PRO A 30 -12.25 17.55 10.89
N LYS A 31 -11.90 16.29 10.62
CA LYS A 31 -11.90 15.22 11.61
C LYS A 31 -10.48 14.97 12.10
N GLU A 32 -10.32 15.00 13.40
CA GLU A 32 -9.03 14.84 14.06
C GLU A 32 -9.18 13.90 15.26
N MET A 33 -8.22 13.01 15.41
CA MET A 33 -8.10 12.13 16.57
C MET A 33 -7.57 12.92 17.77
N THR A 34 -8.04 12.63 18.96
CA THR A 34 -7.43 13.14 20.18
C THR A 34 -6.27 12.22 20.61
N PHE A 35 -5.36 12.74 21.44
CA PHE A 35 -4.27 11.93 21.97
C PHE A 35 -4.78 10.74 22.79
N GLU A 36 -5.86 10.93 23.55
CA GLU A 36 -6.50 9.88 24.34
C GLU A 36 -7.00 8.73 23.47
N VAL A 37 -7.69 9.03 22.36
CA VAL A 37 -8.16 8.01 21.43
C VAL A 37 -6.98 7.28 20.77
N ALA A 38 -5.92 8.01 20.39
CA ALA A 38 -4.73 7.42 19.80
C ALA A 38 -4.01 6.48 20.79
N LYS A 39 -3.91 6.90 22.05
CA LYS A 39 -3.35 6.11 23.16
C LYS A 39 -4.20 4.86 23.42
N ASP A 40 -5.50 5.00 23.55
CA ASP A 40 -6.41 3.88 23.79
C ASP A 40 -6.40 2.87 22.63
N CYS A 41 -6.20 3.35 21.39
CA CYS A 41 -6.01 2.50 20.24
C CYS A 41 -4.71 1.68 20.33
N ALA A 42 -3.59 2.30 20.74
CA ALA A 42 -2.34 1.60 20.96
C ALA A 42 -2.46 0.55 22.07
N ASP A 43 -3.13 0.89 23.18
CA ASP A 43 -3.39 -0.02 24.28
C ASP A 43 -4.30 -1.20 23.88
N PHE A 44 -5.32 -0.93 23.04
CA PHE A 44 -6.19 -1.97 22.47
C PHE A 44 -5.41 -2.96 21.62
N TYR A 45 -4.56 -2.48 20.70
CA TYR A 45 -3.73 -3.35 19.87
C TYR A 45 -2.72 -4.15 20.69
N ALA A 46 -2.07 -3.52 21.68
CA ALA A 46 -1.10 -4.17 22.54
C ALA A 46 -1.74 -5.31 23.37
N ARG A 47 -2.89 -5.07 23.99
CA ARG A 47 -3.63 -6.13 24.75
C ARG A 47 -3.96 -7.32 23.86
N ASN A 48 -4.49 -7.07 22.68
CA ASN A 48 -4.85 -8.13 21.73
C ASN A 48 -3.61 -8.89 21.24
N ALA A 49 -2.51 -8.18 20.98
CA ALA A 49 -1.25 -8.78 20.53
C ALA A 49 -0.64 -9.71 21.58
N ILE A 50 -0.71 -9.35 22.88
CA ILE A 50 -0.29 -10.21 23.98
C ILE A 50 -1.08 -11.52 23.98
N GLU A 51 -2.40 -11.47 23.83
CA GLU A 51 -3.25 -12.67 23.79
C GLU A 51 -2.98 -13.53 22.55
N GLU A 52 -2.73 -12.91 21.40
CA GLU A 52 -2.40 -13.55 20.12
C GLU A 52 -0.92 -13.96 20.00
N LYS A 53 -0.09 -13.66 21.00
CA LYS A 53 1.37 -13.93 21.01
C LYS A 53 2.07 -13.39 19.77
N THR A 54 1.79 -12.14 19.43
CA THR A 54 2.37 -11.42 18.28
C THR A 54 2.84 -10.04 18.69
N VAL A 55 3.55 -9.34 17.79
CA VAL A 55 3.97 -7.95 17.99
C VAL A 55 2.89 -7.01 17.46
N PRO A 56 2.43 -6.04 18.25
CA PRO A 56 1.47 -5.05 17.78
C PRO A 56 2.13 -4.09 16.80
N ASN A 57 1.32 -3.49 15.90
CA ASN A 57 1.82 -2.50 14.97
C ASN A 57 0.88 -1.31 14.81
N ILE A 58 1.46 -0.14 14.54
CA ILE A 58 0.74 1.07 14.13
C ILE A 58 1.46 1.68 12.92
N THR A 59 0.69 1.99 11.88
CA THR A 59 1.09 2.91 10.82
C THR A 59 0.32 4.21 10.98
N PHE A 60 1.00 5.29 11.35
CA PHE A 60 0.39 6.63 11.36
C PHE A 60 -0.03 7.02 9.95
N PHE A 61 -1.29 7.40 9.81
CA PHE A 61 -1.90 7.66 8.51
C PHE A 61 -2.97 8.78 8.62
N GLY A 62 -3.63 9.04 7.47
CA GLY A 62 -4.75 9.98 7.36
C GLY A 62 -4.59 10.89 6.14
N GLY A 63 -4.92 12.16 6.26
CA GLY A 63 -4.58 13.17 5.27
C GLY A 63 -3.06 13.37 5.23
N GLU A 64 -2.52 14.12 6.22
CA GLU A 64 -1.08 14.20 6.47
C GLU A 64 -0.81 14.09 7.98
N PRO A 65 -0.28 12.95 8.46
CA PRO A 65 -0.10 12.73 9.88
C PRO A 65 0.94 13.67 10.52
N MET A 66 1.88 14.23 9.75
CA MET A 66 2.86 15.19 10.25
C MET A 66 2.25 16.53 10.69
N LEU A 67 1.01 16.85 10.28
CA LEU A 67 0.26 17.97 10.83
C LEU A 67 -0.02 17.81 12.34
N ARG A 68 0.01 16.58 12.82
CA ARG A 68 -0.26 16.19 14.22
C ARG A 68 1.00 15.61 14.89
N PHE A 69 2.20 16.05 14.41
CA PHE A 69 3.46 15.51 14.93
C PHE A 69 3.64 15.79 16.41
N ASP A 70 3.47 17.05 16.83
CA ASP A 70 3.80 17.49 18.19
C ASP A 70 2.76 17.06 19.23
N ASP A 71 1.49 16.96 18.83
CA ASP A 71 0.37 16.72 19.75
C ASP A 71 -0.15 15.27 19.74
N ILE A 72 0.19 14.47 18.73
CA ILE A 72 -0.21 13.05 18.68
C ILE A 72 0.97 12.13 18.36
N VAL A 73 1.64 12.30 17.20
CA VAL A 73 2.59 11.30 16.72
C VAL A 73 3.76 11.15 17.68
N LYS A 74 4.42 12.27 18.03
CA LYS A 74 5.57 12.27 18.95
C LYS A 74 5.21 11.75 20.35
N PRO A 75 4.20 12.28 21.05
CA PRO A 75 3.86 11.80 22.38
C PRO A 75 3.36 10.34 22.39
N LEU A 76 2.68 9.87 21.33
CA LEU A 76 2.26 8.47 21.23
C LEU A 76 3.44 7.52 21.03
N VAL A 77 4.40 7.86 20.16
CA VAL A 77 5.64 7.09 20.00
C VAL A 77 6.41 7.00 21.32
N GLU A 78 6.57 8.12 22.04
CA GLU A 78 7.24 8.16 23.36
C GLU A 78 6.49 7.30 24.39
N TYR A 79 5.15 7.39 24.42
CA TYR A 79 4.31 6.57 25.29
C TYR A 79 4.48 5.07 25.00
N ILE A 80 4.40 4.67 23.73
CA ILE A 80 4.52 3.27 23.31
C ILE A 80 5.90 2.72 23.68
N ARG A 81 6.98 3.43 23.37
CA ARG A 81 8.36 2.98 23.67
C ARG A 81 8.60 2.84 25.16
N LYS A 82 8.00 3.72 25.97
CA LYS A 82 8.10 3.66 27.44
C LYS A 82 7.28 2.50 28.02
N THR A 83 6.12 2.20 27.44
CA THR A 83 5.12 1.29 28.04
C THR A 83 5.27 -0.15 27.57
N TYR A 84 5.51 -0.37 26.27
CA TYR A 84 5.42 -1.69 25.64
C TYR A 84 6.75 -2.24 25.11
N GLY A 85 7.73 -1.37 24.81
CA GLY A 85 9.00 -1.78 24.20
C GLY A 85 8.82 -2.28 22.76
N ASP A 86 8.57 -3.56 22.61
CA ASP A 86 8.33 -4.21 21.30
C ASP A 86 6.98 -3.78 20.71
N TYR A 87 7.06 -2.90 19.71
CA TYR A 87 5.92 -2.38 18.99
C TYR A 87 6.40 -1.87 17.63
N GLN A 88 5.90 -2.39 16.53
CA GLN A 88 6.26 -1.92 15.21
C GLN A 88 5.54 -0.60 14.92
N LEU A 89 6.31 0.43 14.57
CA LEU A 89 5.80 1.77 14.28
C LEU A 89 6.25 2.23 12.91
N ASP A 90 5.29 2.70 12.12
CA ASP A 90 5.50 3.24 10.80
C ASP A 90 4.69 4.53 10.60
N ILE A 91 5.12 5.37 9.68
CA ILE A 91 4.38 6.57 9.25
C ILE A 91 4.40 6.69 7.73
N THR A 92 3.25 6.98 7.13
CA THR A 92 3.15 7.38 5.73
C THR A 92 2.96 8.89 5.65
N THR A 93 3.86 9.58 4.98
CA THR A 93 3.85 11.05 4.88
C THR A 93 4.12 11.53 3.46
N ASN A 94 3.61 12.72 3.13
CA ASN A 94 3.95 13.43 1.89
C ASN A 94 5.33 14.13 1.95
N GLY A 95 5.97 14.14 3.11
CA GLY A 95 7.33 14.60 3.33
C GLY A 95 7.54 16.11 3.41
N THR A 96 6.54 16.93 3.10
CA THR A 96 6.69 18.41 3.06
C THR A 96 6.93 19.05 4.43
N LEU A 97 6.64 18.32 5.51
CA LEU A 97 6.81 18.75 6.89
C LEU A 97 7.94 18.01 7.62
N LEU A 98 8.69 17.16 6.90
CA LEU A 98 9.88 16.50 7.45
C LEU A 98 11.05 17.48 7.51
N ASP A 99 11.70 17.49 8.66
CA ASP A 99 12.97 18.16 8.91
C ASP A 99 13.96 17.19 9.58
N GLU A 100 15.19 17.64 9.76
CA GLU A 100 16.25 16.79 10.33
C GLU A 100 15.95 16.38 11.78
N GLU A 101 15.30 17.23 12.57
CA GLU A 101 14.94 16.94 13.96
C GLU A 101 13.92 15.78 14.03
N LYS A 102 12.88 15.85 13.21
CA LYS A 102 11.85 14.80 13.12
C LYS A 102 12.41 13.49 12.60
N LEU A 103 13.31 13.54 11.59
CA LEU A 103 13.98 12.36 11.08
C LEU A 103 14.90 11.71 12.13
N LYS A 104 15.62 12.50 12.93
CA LYS A 104 16.40 12.01 14.09
C LYS A 104 15.49 11.35 15.13
N PHE A 105 14.35 11.97 15.41
CA PHE A 105 13.36 11.43 16.35
C PHE A 105 12.83 10.07 15.89
N PHE A 106 12.42 9.95 14.63
CA PHE A 106 11.93 8.69 14.08
C PHE A 106 13.00 7.60 14.09
N LYS A 107 14.22 7.93 13.66
CA LYS A 107 15.34 6.96 13.70
C LYS A 107 15.67 6.50 15.12
N LYS A 108 15.70 7.42 16.09
CA LYS A 108 15.96 7.11 17.52
C LYS A 108 14.90 6.16 18.11
N ASN A 109 13.66 6.30 17.66
CA ASN A 109 12.52 5.56 18.18
C ASN A 109 12.13 4.38 17.29
N ASP A 110 12.96 4.00 16.31
CA ASP A 110 12.69 2.90 15.37
C ASP A 110 11.30 3.00 14.74
N VAL A 111 11.01 4.15 14.13
CA VAL A 111 9.78 4.41 13.37
C VAL A 111 10.13 4.39 11.89
N GLY A 112 9.55 3.44 11.15
CA GLY A 112 9.68 3.34 9.70
C GLY A 112 8.97 4.50 9.00
N ILE A 113 9.56 5.04 7.93
CA ILE A 113 8.97 6.17 7.18
C ILE A 113 8.74 5.75 5.73
N LEU A 114 7.48 5.79 5.31
CA LEU A 114 7.11 5.70 3.90
C LEU A 114 6.91 7.11 3.35
N LEU A 115 7.86 7.59 2.55
CA LEU A 115 7.76 8.87 1.85
C LEU A 115 6.97 8.71 0.56
N SER A 116 5.86 9.43 0.45
CA SER A 116 5.02 9.47 -0.74
C SER A 116 5.51 10.54 -1.72
N ILE A 117 6.20 10.14 -2.78
CA ILE A 117 6.74 11.04 -3.80
C ILE A 117 6.59 10.43 -5.20
N ASP A 118 6.16 11.22 -6.20
CA ASP A 118 5.84 10.69 -7.53
C ASP A 118 7.02 10.73 -8.52
N GLY A 119 8.11 11.34 -8.14
CA GLY A 119 9.31 11.43 -8.97
C GLY A 119 10.01 12.78 -8.92
N ASN A 120 10.60 13.19 -10.03
CA ASN A 120 11.26 14.47 -10.17
C ASN A 120 10.27 15.65 -10.02
N LYS A 121 10.80 16.87 -9.97
CA LYS A 121 10.00 18.09 -9.76
C LYS A 121 8.82 18.22 -10.73
N LYS A 122 9.03 17.86 -12.00
CA LYS A 122 7.98 17.91 -13.03
C LYS A 122 6.83 16.97 -12.68
N THR A 123 7.13 15.72 -12.38
CA THR A 123 6.12 14.69 -12.11
C THR A 123 5.45 14.91 -10.75
N GLN A 124 6.22 15.24 -9.72
CA GLN A 124 5.68 15.56 -8.40
C GLN A 124 4.67 16.70 -8.46
N ASN A 125 5.05 17.83 -9.08
CA ASN A 125 4.22 19.04 -9.16
C ASN A 125 3.02 18.91 -10.10
N LEU A 126 2.96 17.87 -10.93
CA LEU A 126 1.83 17.62 -11.82
C LEU A 126 0.56 17.21 -11.03
N LEU A 127 0.72 16.38 -10.01
CA LEU A 127 -0.40 15.74 -9.31
C LEU A 127 -0.40 15.99 -7.80
N ARG A 128 0.77 16.12 -7.14
CA ARG A 128 0.86 16.41 -5.71
C ARG A 128 1.01 17.92 -5.50
N VAL A 129 -0.09 18.61 -5.66
CA VAL A 129 -0.16 20.08 -5.53
C VAL A 129 -0.60 20.50 -4.14
N LYS A 130 -0.25 21.72 -3.74
CA LYS A 130 -0.79 22.41 -2.57
C LYS A 130 -2.22 22.90 -2.82
N HIS A 131 -2.90 23.38 -1.81
CA HIS A 131 -4.27 23.91 -1.92
C HIS A 131 -4.36 25.17 -2.81
N ASP A 132 -3.27 25.94 -2.93
CA ASP A 132 -3.17 27.09 -3.84
C ASP A 132 -2.81 26.70 -5.28
N GLY A 133 -2.66 25.40 -5.56
CA GLY A 133 -2.27 24.86 -6.86
C GLY A 133 -0.77 24.86 -7.15
N SER A 134 0.07 25.41 -6.26
CA SER A 134 1.52 25.34 -6.40
C SER A 134 2.06 23.92 -6.18
N GLY A 135 3.26 23.65 -6.70
CA GLY A 135 3.90 22.34 -6.55
C GLY A 135 4.45 22.11 -5.13
N SER A 136 4.60 20.85 -4.77
CA SER A 136 5.10 20.44 -3.45
C SER A 136 6.56 19.96 -3.44
N PHE A 137 7.20 19.81 -4.59
CA PHE A 137 8.53 19.17 -4.68
C PHE A 137 9.60 19.91 -3.88
N ASP A 138 9.62 21.24 -3.94
CA ASP A 138 10.66 22.08 -3.31
C ASP A 138 10.57 22.06 -1.76
N ASP A 139 9.46 21.57 -1.21
CA ASP A 139 9.28 21.41 0.24
C ASP A 139 9.81 20.04 0.75
N ILE A 140 10.31 19.17 -0.15
CA ILE A 140 10.73 17.80 0.20
C ILE A 140 12.23 17.64 0.00
N ASP A 141 12.98 17.46 1.08
CA ASP A 141 14.41 17.12 1.00
C ASP A 141 14.62 15.61 0.96
N VAL A 142 14.60 15.04 -0.25
CA VAL A 142 14.77 13.61 -0.47
C VAL A 142 16.17 13.13 -0.03
N LYS A 143 17.21 13.95 -0.18
CA LYS A 143 18.57 13.57 0.22
C LYS A 143 18.69 13.48 1.72
N MET A 144 18.11 14.43 2.44
CA MET A 144 18.04 14.40 3.91
C MET A 144 17.22 13.19 4.37
N TYR A 145 16.07 12.92 3.76
CA TYR A 145 15.27 11.73 4.05
C TYR A 145 16.10 10.44 3.91
N LEU A 146 16.80 10.24 2.78
CA LEU A 146 17.61 9.04 2.54
C LEU A 146 18.84 8.94 3.45
N LYS A 147 19.40 10.04 3.93
CA LYS A 147 20.47 10.04 4.95
C LYS A 147 20.03 9.33 6.24
N TYR A 148 18.78 9.50 6.65
CA TYR A 148 18.21 8.88 7.85
C TYR A 148 17.50 7.57 7.58
N ASN A 149 17.04 7.35 6.35
CA ASN A 149 16.30 6.17 5.90
C ASN A 149 16.92 5.55 4.62
N PRO A 150 18.17 5.01 4.71
CA PRO A 150 18.96 4.58 3.54
C PRO A 150 18.36 3.39 2.78
N HIS A 151 17.40 2.69 3.39
CA HIS A 151 16.64 1.60 2.79
C HIS A 151 15.22 2.01 2.39
N GLY A 152 14.92 3.31 2.43
CA GLY A 152 13.63 3.83 2.00
C GLY A 152 13.31 3.46 0.55
N THR A 153 12.06 3.06 0.31
CA THR A 153 11.56 2.74 -1.02
C THR A 153 11.01 4.00 -1.69
N PHE A 154 11.36 4.23 -2.95
CA PHE A 154 10.67 5.22 -3.77
C PHE A 154 9.21 4.79 -3.99
N ARG A 155 8.26 5.55 -3.44
CA ARG A 155 6.83 5.22 -3.45
C ARG A 155 6.05 6.26 -4.24
N SER A 156 5.59 5.86 -5.43
CA SER A 156 4.90 6.71 -6.40
C SER A 156 3.50 6.19 -6.73
N THR A 157 2.63 7.08 -7.16
CA THR A 157 1.34 6.75 -7.78
C THR A 157 1.42 6.94 -9.28
N LEU A 158 1.18 5.86 -10.04
CA LEU A 158 1.04 5.91 -11.48
C LEU A 158 -0.38 6.32 -11.86
N ASP A 159 -0.49 7.36 -12.62
CA ASP A 159 -1.72 7.97 -13.10
C ASP A 159 -1.66 8.12 -14.63
N PRO A 160 -2.76 8.09 -15.37
CA PRO A 160 -2.74 8.31 -16.82
C PRO A 160 -2.07 9.63 -17.23
N ARG A 161 -2.02 10.62 -16.33
CA ARG A 161 -1.40 11.94 -16.55
C ARG A 161 0.11 11.95 -16.38
N ASN A 162 0.69 10.98 -15.64
CA ASN A 162 2.14 10.91 -15.38
C ASN A 162 2.82 9.64 -15.90
N VAL A 163 2.07 8.68 -16.46
CA VAL A 163 2.60 7.39 -16.89
C VAL A 163 3.72 7.50 -17.93
N GLU A 164 3.72 8.54 -18.74
CA GLU A 164 4.77 8.80 -19.73
C GLU A 164 6.15 9.06 -19.10
N TYR A 165 6.18 9.52 -17.82
CA TYR A 165 7.42 9.80 -17.06
C TYR A 165 7.87 8.62 -16.18
N MET A 166 7.22 7.46 -16.26
CA MET A 166 7.48 6.31 -15.38
C MET A 166 8.96 5.87 -15.41
N TYR A 167 9.54 5.68 -16.59
CA TYR A 167 10.94 5.29 -16.73
C TYR A 167 11.90 6.40 -16.29
N GLU A 168 11.61 7.66 -16.63
CA GLU A 168 12.38 8.82 -16.18
C GLU A 168 12.41 8.89 -14.64
N ASN A 169 11.28 8.67 -13.99
CA ASN A 169 11.18 8.67 -12.54
C ASN A 169 11.87 7.46 -11.88
N TYR A 170 11.91 6.31 -12.53
CA TYR A 170 12.72 5.17 -12.10
C TYR A 170 14.21 5.52 -12.08
N LEU A 171 14.73 6.13 -13.15
CA LEU A 171 16.11 6.60 -13.22
C LEU A 171 16.41 7.70 -12.21
N TRP A 172 15.48 8.66 -12.06
CA TRP A 172 15.59 9.71 -11.05
C TRP A 172 15.68 9.12 -9.63
N ALA A 173 14.85 8.15 -9.29
CA ALA A 173 14.90 7.49 -7.98
C ALA A 173 16.24 6.80 -7.74
N LYS A 174 16.78 6.09 -8.74
CA LYS A 174 18.11 5.51 -8.71
C LYS A 174 19.20 6.56 -8.46
N ASP A 175 19.17 7.68 -9.20
CA ASP A 175 20.16 8.76 -9.09
C ASP A 175 20.06 9.51 -7.74
N MET A 176 18.88 9.55 -7.13
CA MET A 176 18.68 10.06 -5.76
C MET A 176 19.27 9.13 -4.69
N GLY A 177 19.51 7.85 -5.01
CA GLY A 177 20.09 6.88 -4.09
C GLY A 177 19.11 5.87 -3.48
N TYR A 178 17.86 5.84 -3.92
CA TYR A 178 16.93 4.78 -3.55
C TYR A 178 17.46 3.40 -3.96
N LYS A 179 17.11 2.37 -3.19
CA LYS A 179 17.51 0.97 -3.49
C LYS A 179 16.39 0.15 -4.08
N SER A 180 15.16 0.61 -3.89
CA SER A 180 13.96 -0.01 -4.44
C SER A 180 12.94 1.04 -4.83
N CYS A 181 12.04 0.63 -5.71
CA CYS A 181 11.00 1.46 -6.28
C CYS A 181 9.68 0.67 -6.31
N THR A 182 8.61 1.31 -5.86
CA THR A 182 7.24 0.83 -5.93
C THR A 182 6.36 1.90 -6.58
N MET A 183 5.74 1.58 -7.71
CA MET A 183 4.82 2.48 -8.39
C MET A 183 3.45 1.82 -8.48
N ILE A 184 2.46 2.35 -7.77
CA ILE A 184 1.11 1.77 -7.69
C ILE A 184 0.16 2.51 -8.62
N ILE A 185 -0.56 1.76 -9.42
CA ILE A 185 -1.52 2.31 -10.38
C ILE A 185 -2.69 3.01 -9.68
N ASN A 186 -3.03 4.22 -10.12
CA ASN A 186 -4.28 4.87 -9.76
C ASN A 186 -5.44 4.16 -10.48
N VAL A 187 -6.30 3.55 -9.72
CA VAL A 187 -7.46 2.82 -10.21
C VAL A 187 -8.71 3.67 -10.37
N PHE A 188 -8.71 4.89 -9.87
CA PHE A 188 -9.86 5.80 -9.89
C PHE A 188 -9.96 6.63 -11.18
N GLU A 189 -8.94 6.58 -12.01
CA GLU A 189 -8.89 7.29 -13.29
C GLU A 189 -9.11 6.34 -14.47
N LYS A 190 -9.61 6.90 -15.57
CA LYS A 190 -9.82 6.14 -16.80
C LYS A 190 -8.48 5.92 -17.52
N TRP A 191 -8.12 4.65 -17.69
CA TRP A 191 -6.99 4.24 -18.51
C TRP A 191 -7.45 3.91 -19.92
N THR A 192 -6.79 4.49 -20.94
CA THR A 192 -7.03 4.20 -22.35
C THR A 192 -6.02 3.18 -22.87
N ASP A 193 -6.32 2.53 -24.00
CA ASP A 193 -5.39 1.60 -24.66
C ASP A 193 -4.04 2.26 -24.96
N GLU A 194 -4.05 3.56 -25.32
CA GLU A 194 -2.85 4.34 -25.54
C GLU A 194 -2.01 4.46 -24.24
N LYS A 195 -2.66 4.74 -23.10
CA LYS A 195 -1.96 4.86 -21.81
C LYS A 195 -1.43 3.51 -21.33
N TYR A 196 -2.14 2.42 -21.58
CA TYR A 196 -1.64 1.06 -21.31
C TYR A 196 -0.45 0.71 -22.22
N LYS A 197 -0.44 1.15 -23.49
CA LYS A 197 0.72 1.00 -24.36
C LYS A 197 1.94 1.75 -23.84
N ILE A 198 1.78 3.02 -23.44
CA ILE A 198 2.85 3.81 -22.82
C ILE A 198 3.37 3.13 -21.54
N LEU A 199 2.47 2.59 -20.72
CA LEU A 199 2.84 1.84 -19.52
C LEU A 199 3.68 0.61 -19.85
N THR A 200 3.27 -0.18 -20.86
CA THR A 200 4.01 -1.35 -21.36
C THR A 200 5.41 -0.97 -21.85
N ASP A 201 5.51 0.11 -22.62
CA ASP A 201 6.79 0.59 -23.17
C ASP A 201 7.75 1.02 -22.04
N ASN A 202 7.24 1.68 -21.00
CA ASN A 202 8.04 2.05 -19.83
C ASN A 202 8.47 0.82 -19.01
N LEU A 203 7.57 -0.16 -18.80
CA LEU A 203 7.92 -1.42 -18.14
C LEU A 203 9.03 -2.15 -18.90
N ASN A 204 8.95 -2.23 -20.24
CA ASN A 204 9.99 -2.83 -21.05
C ASN A 204 11.35 -2.12 -20.88
N LYS A 205 11.38 -0.79 -20.87
CA LYS A 205 12.61 -0.01 -20.61
C LYS A 205 13.20 -0.30 -19.22
N ILE A 206 12.32 -0.40 -18.20
CA ILE A 206 12.75 -0.71 -16.82
C ILE A 206 13.35 -2.11 -16.73
N ILE A 207 12.70 -3.14 -17.29
CA ILE A 207 13.24 -4.50 -17.25
C ILE A 207 14.53 -4.64 -18.05
N ASP A 208 14.67 -3.94 -19.17
CA ASP A 208 15.91 -3.89 -19.92
C ASP A 208 17.03 -3.27 -19.10
N TYR A 209 16.76 -2.17 -18.38
CA TYR A 209 17.70 -1.54 -17.47
C TYR A 209 18.06 -2.50 -16.31
N MET A 210 17.06 -3.09 -15.64
CA MET A 210 17.27 -4.04 -14.54
C MET A 210 18.06 -5.29 -14.95
N ALA A 211 17.98 -5.68 -16.20
CA ALA A 211 18.71 -6.84 -16.72
C ALA A 211 20.13 -6.50 -17.15
N ASN A 212 20.41 -5.26 -17.55
CA ASN A 212 21.65 -4.87 -18.21
C ASN A 212 22.57 -4.02 -17.34
N GLU A 213 22.03 -3.23 -16.43
CA GLU A 213 22.82 -2.27 -15.65
C GLU A 213 23.08 -2.75 -14.22
N LYS A 214 24.32 -2.55 -13.76
CA LYS A 214 24.74 -3.00 -12.42
C LYS A 214 24.20 -2.11 -11.29
N ASP A 215 23.87 -0.87 -11.61
CA ASP A 215 23.33 0.14 -10.69
C ASP A 215 21.79 0.18 -10.67
N ALA A 216 21.16 -0.78 -11.34
CA ALA A 216 19.72 -0.90 -11.35
C ALA A 216 19.16 -1.10 -9.93
N ILE A 217 18.11 -0.35 -9.61
CA ILE A 217 17.35 -0.54 -8.35
C ILE A 217 16.23 -1.54 -8.57
N GLU A 218 15.79 -2.18 -7.49
CA GLU A 218 14.69 -3.12 -7.54
C GLU A 218 13.37 -2.42 -7.88
N PHE A 219 12.63 -2.92 -8.88
CA PHE A 219 11.25 -2.53 -9.12
C PHE A 219 10.32 -3.58 -8.50
N THR A 220 9.83 -3.29 -7.30
CA THR A 220 9.14 -4.27 -6.45
C THR A 220 7.84 -4.79 -7.04
N GLU A 221 7.14 -3.96 -7.85
CA GLU A 221 5.91 -4.38 -8.53
C GLU A 221 6.16 -5.51 -9.55
N ILE A 222 7.37 -5.63 -10.07
CA ILE A 222 7.79 -6.74 -10.95
C ILE A 222 8.34 -7.90 -10.12
N THR A 223 9.29 -7.63 -9.20
CA THR A 223 10.02 -8.68 -8.49
C THR A 223 9.18 -9.43 -7.45
N LYS A 224 8.09 -8.83 -6.96
CA LYS A 224 7.13 -9.50 -6.06
C LYS A 224 6.54 -10.78 -6.62
N TYR A 225 6.55 -10.97 -7.94
CA TYR A 225 6.00 -12.15 -8.60
C TYR A 225 6.91 -13.37 -8.62
N SER A 226 8.09 -13.30 -8.01
CA SER A 226 9.02 -14.44 -7.96
C SER A 226 8.41 -15.69 -7.34
N HIS A 227 7.66 -15.53 -6.26
CA HIS A 227 6.99 -16.64 -5.58
C HIS A 227 5.84 -17.22 -6.43
N GLU A 228 4.96 -16.36 -6.94
CA GLU A 228 3.82 -16.76 -7.78
C GLU A 228 4.28 -17.45 -9.06
N TYR A 229 5.36 -16.97 -9.67
CA TYR A 229 5.96 -17.60 -10.84
C TYR A 229 6.42 -19.04 -10.54
N ASN A 230 7.17 -19.23 -9.45
CA ASN A 230 7.64 -20.55 -9.04
C ASN A 230 6.48 -21.50 -8.73
N LEU A 231 5.43 -21.02 -8.05
CA LEU A 231 4.23 -21.83 -7.77
C LEU A 231 3.53 -22.31 -9.06
N ILE A 232 3.47 -21.46 -10.09
CA ILE A 232 2.88 -21.83 -11.38
C ILE A 232 3.77 -22.85 -12.08
N MET A 233 5.08 -22.61 -12.14
CA MET A 233 6.04 -23.50 -12.82
C MET A 233 6.15 -24.88 -12.15
N ASP A 234 6.04 -24.93 -10.82
CA ASP A 234 6.07 -26.19 -10.04
C ASP A 234 4.72 -26.91 -10.00
N GLY A 235 3.67 -26.38 -10.59
CA GLY A 235 2.31 -26.93 -10.52
C GLY A 235 1.65 -26.88 -9.14
N LYS A 236 2.21 -26.08 -8.19
CA LYS A 236 1.77 -25.98 -6.79
C LYS A 236 0.77 -24.83 -6.53
N ALA A 237 0.32 -24.14 -7.56
CA ALA A 237 -0.56 -22.97 -7.42
C ALA A 237 -1.88 -23.27 -6.67
N ALA A 238 -2.41 -24.50 -6.78
CA ALA A 238 -3.63 -24.91 -6.09
C ALA A 238 -3.41 -25.09 -4.56
N GLU A 239 -2.22 -25.51 -4.14
CA GLU A 239 -1.89 -25.72 -2.72
C GLU A 239 -1.80 -24.39 -1.96
N ASN A 240 -1.27 -23.35 -2.62
CA ASN A 240 -1.15 -22.02 -2.02
C ASN A 240 -2.51 -21.37 -1.72
N ARG A 241 -3.56 -21.72 -2.48
CA ARG A 241 -4.92 -21.20 -2.21
C ARG A 241 -5.47 -21.64 -0.87
N LYS A 242 -5.11 -22.84 -0.40
CA LYS A 242 -5.54 -23.38 0.90
C LYS A 242 -4.83 -22.72 2.08
N MET A 243 -3.60 -22.22 1.86
CA MET A 243 -2.79 -21.62 2.93
C MET A 243 -3.14 -20.15 3.25
N LEU A 244 -3.81 -19.45 2.34
CA LEU A 244 -4.00 -18.00 2.42
C LEU A 244 -5.34 -17.56 2.99
N CYS A 245 -6.23 -18.49 3.27
CA CYS A 245 -7.56 -18.19 3.78
C CYS A 245 -7.89 -19.07 4.98
N HIS A 246 -8.09 -18.43 6.13
CA HIS A 246 -8.65 -19.09 7.32
C HIS A 246 -10.17 -19.27 7.22
N CYS A 247 -10.81 -18.74 6.19
CA CYS A 247 -12.21 -18.95 5.85
C CYS A 247 -12.32 -19.34 4.38
N ASP A 248 -13.11 -20.36 4.06
CA ASP A 248 -13.36 -20.81 2.70
C ASP A 248 -13.87 -19.65 1.83
N GLY A 249 -13.01 -19.17 0.91
CA GLY A 249 -13.36 -18.19 -0.10
C GLY A 249 -13.15 -16.73 0.21
N CYS A 250 -12.63 -16.33 1.39
CA CYS A 250 -12.34 -14.92 1.62
C CYS A 250 -11.06 -14.47 0.90
N GLY A 251 -11.07 -13.18 0.56
CA GLY A 251 -9.99 -12.55 -0.20
C GLY A 251 -8.68 -12.39 0.57
N THR A 252 -7.72 -11.90 -0.15
CA THR A 252 -6.31 -11.92 0.19
C THR A 252 -5.85 -11.00 1.30
N CYS A 253 -6.57 -9.89 1.53
CA CYS A 253 -6.20 -8.91 2.56
C CYS A 253 -6.91 -9.15 3.90
N GLY A 254 -7.67 -10.26 4.01
CA GLY A 254 -8.43 -10.58 5.20
C GLY A 254 -9.72 -9.78 5.38
N LEU A 255 -9.97 -8.70 4.63
CA LEU A 255 -11.17 -7.85 4.63
C LEU A 255 -11.92 -7.84 5.99
N GLY A 256 -11.24 -7.49 7.07
CA GLY A 256 -11.78 -7.44 8.41
C GLY A 256 -11.69 -8.74 9.23
N VAL A 257 -11.40 -9.91 8.64
CA VAL A 257 -11.23 -11.17 9.39
C VAL A 257 -9.78 -11.43 9.81
N GLY A 258 -8.83 -10.63 9.35
CA GLY A 258 -7.42 -10.69 9.74
C GLY A 258 -7.13 -10.00 11.07
N ARG A 259 -5.83 -9.82 11.38
CA ARG A 259 -5.33 -9.14 12.59
C ARG A 259 -5.17 -7.63 12.43
N PHE A 260 -5.65 -7.07 11.32
CA PHE A 260 -5.38 -5.71 10.91
C PHE A 260 -6.68 -4.93 10.67
N ALA A 261 -6.73 -3.69 11.18
CA ALA A 261 -7.82 -2.75 10.94
C ALA A 261 -7.30 -1.32 10.84
N SER A 262 -8.10 -0.41 10.32
CA SER A 262 -7.82 1.01 10.36
C SER A 262 -8.68 1.69 11.43
N CYS A 263 -8.05 2.39 12.36
CA CYS A 263 -8.72 3.13 13.41
C CYS A 263 -8.97 4.58 12.98
N GLY A 264 -10.23 5.00 13.03
CA GLY A 264 -10.64 6.38 12.78
C GLY A 264 -10.61 7.26 14.02
N ALA A 265 -10.90 8.55 13.84
CA ALA A 265 -10.78 9.58 14.89
C ALA A 265 -11.66 9.33 16.14
N SER A 266 -12.75 8.58 16.01
CA SER A 266 -13.66 8.22 17.10
C SER A 266 -13.40 6.82 17.71
N GLY A 267 -12.29 6.17 17.32
CA GLY A 267 -12.00 4.81 17.74
C GLY A 267 -12.70 3.72 16.91
N ASN A 268 -13.50 4.07 15.91
CA ASN A 268 -14.10 3.08 15.01
C ASN A 268 -13.02 2.33 14.22
N LEU A 269 -13.19 1.02 14.14
CA LEU A 269 -12.32 0.11 13.41
C LEU A 269 -12.94 -0.19 12.04
N TYR A 270 -12.19 0.09 10.98
CA TYR A 270 -12.58 -0.16 9.59
C TYR A 270 -11.78 -1.32 9.03
N SER A 271 -12.37 -2.09 8.12
CA SER A 271 -11.70 -3.24 7.50
C SER A 271 -10.55 -2.87 6.56
N CYS A 272 -10.45 -1.59 6.14
CA CYS A 272 -9.37 -1.07 5.29
C CYS A 272 -9.15 0.44 5.53
N GLN A 273 -7.89 0.90 5.37
CA GLN A 273 -7.54 2.32 5.51
C GLN A 273 -8.22 3.23 4.46
N GLU A 274 -8.47 2.71 3.26
CA GLU A 274 -9.14 3.47 2.19
C GLU A 274 -10.61 3.77 2.51
N MET A 275 -11.19 3.04 3.45
CA MET A 275 -12.58 3.20 3.89
C MET A 275 -12.72 4.08 5.13
N THR A 276 -11.60 4.42 5.78
CA THR A 276 -11.62 5.12 7.06
C THR A 276 -12.24 6.50 6.93
N GLU A 277 -13.23 6.78 7.79
CA GLU A 277 -13.97 8.05 7.85
C GLU A 277 -14.71 8.40 6.53
N ASN A 278 -14.81 7.48 5.59
CA ASN A 278 -15.64 7.64 4.41
C ASN A 278 -17.09 7.33 4.75
N LYS A 279 -17.99 8.33 4.55
CA LYS A 279 -19.42 8.23 4.87
C LYS A 279 -20.14 7.09 4.13
N ASP A 280 -19.64 6.74 2.94
CA ASP A 280 -20.22 5.70 2.09
C ASP A 280 -19.71 4.29 2.44
N CYS A 281 -18.78 4.20 3.42
CA CYS A 281 -18.17 2.95 3.86
C CYS A 281 -18.53 2.55 5.31
N LYS A 282 -19.61 3.09 5.86
CA LYS A 282 -20.08 2.77 7.23
C LYS A 282 -20.35 1.28 7.44
N ASP A 283 -20.78 0.58 6.38
CA ASP A 283 -21.03 -0.86 6.40
C ASP A 283 -19.76 -1.70 6.61
N PHE A 284 -18.56 -1.09 6.45
CA PHE A 284 -17.28 -1.73 6.65
C PHE A 284 -16.64 -1.41 8.01
N ILE A 285 -17.39 -0.81 8.92
CA ILE A 285 -17.00 -0.67 10.33
C ILE A 285 -17.16 -2.05 10.99
N ILE A 286 -16.08 -2.54 11.59
CA ILE A 286 -15.95 -3.88 12.16
C ILE A 286 -15.88 -3.89 13.70
N GLY A 287 -16.11 -2.75 14.32
CA GLY A 287 -16.09 -2.56 15.76
C GLY A 287 -15.58 -1.19 16.17
N ASN A 288 -15.29 -1.05 17.46
CA ASN A 288 -14.70 0.14 18.06
C ASN A 288 -13.69 -0.27 19.13
N ILE A 289 -12.65 0.53 19.37
CA ILE A 289 -11.60 0.20 20.35
C ILE A 289 -12.12 0.09 21.78
N TYR A 290 -13.25 0.72 22.09
CA TYR A 290 -13.87 0.72 23.42
C TYR A 290 -14.84 -0.48 23.62
N ASP A 291 -15.57 -0.85 22.57
CA ASP A 291 -16.58 -1.91 22.61
C ASP A 291 -16.04 -3.27 22.14
N GLY A 292 -14.85 -3.25 21.49
CA GLY A 292 -14.26 -4.44 20.85
C GLY A 292 -14.71 -4.61 19.40
N THR A 293 -14.34 -5.76 18.82
CA THR A 293 -14.70 -6.12 17.45
C THR A 293 -16.02 -6.86 17.38
N ASP A 294 -16.81 -6.59 16.35
CA ASP A 294 -18.01 -7.34 15.99
C ASP A 294 -17.62 -8.49 15.04
N ASP A 295 -17.42 -9.68 15.60
CA ASP A 295 -16.98 -10.84 14.83
C ASP A 295 -18.03 -11.35 13.84
N GLU A 296 -19.34 -11.17 14.14
CA GLU A 296 -20.42 -11.51 13.19
C GLU A 296 -20.36 -10.58 11.98
N LYS A 297 -20.19 -9.28 12.22
CA LYS A 297 -20.02 -8.28 11.16
C LYS A 297 -18.75 -8.50 10.34
N ARG A 298 -17.64 -8.85 10.99
CA ARG A 298 -16.38 -9.20 10.31
C ARG A 298 -16.59 -10.38 9.36
N ILE A 299 -17.24 -11.42 9.79
CA ILE A 299 -17.57 -12.61 8.99
C ILE A 299 -18.53 -12.25 7.85
N GLU A 300 -19.57 -11.46 8.13
CA GLU A 300 -20.54 -11.00 7.11
C GLU A 300 -19.82 -10.26 5.98
N ILE A 301 -18.96 -9.28 6.31
CA ILE A 301 -18.19 -8.51 5.33
C ILE A 301 -17.29 -9.43 4.51
N ALA A 302 -16.56 -10.35 5.16
CA ALA A 302 -15.70 -11.29 4.48
C ALA A 302 -16.44 -12.22 3.52
N ARG A 303 -17.66 -12.66 3.88
CA ARG A 303 -18.50 -13.50 3.03
C ARG A 303 -19.08 -12.79 1.81
N ARG A 304 -19.10 -11.44 1.81
CA ARG A 304 -19.49 -10.65 0.64
C ARG A 304 -18.49 -10.75 -0.51
N PHE A 305 -17.25 -11.14 -0.21
CA PHE A 305 -16.21 -11.40 -1.19
C PHE A 305 -15.95 -12.90 -1.32
N HIS A 306 -16.06 -13.43 -2.52
CA HIS A 306 -15.79 -14.83 -2.79
C HIS A 306 -14.96 -15.00 -4.06
N LEU A 307 -13.80 -15.64 -3.96
CA LEU A 307 -12.86 -15.75 -5.07
C LEU A 307 -13.46 -16.45 -6.30
N ASP A 308 -14.29 -17.46 -6.11
CA ASP A 308 -14.96 -18.14 -7.21
C ASP A 308 -16.01 -17.24 -7.87
N MET A 309 -16.70 -16.40 -7.11
CA MET A 309 -17.58 -15.36 -7.65
C MET A 309 -16.80 -14.32 -8.46
N VAL A 310 -15.63 -13.89 -7.97
CA VAL A 310 -14.76 -12.98 -8.74
C VAL A 310 -14.41 -13.61 -10.07
N LYS A 311 -13.98 -14.88 -10.08
CA LYS A 311 -13.58 -15.56 -11.30
C LYS A 311 -14.75 -15.79 -12.26
N SER A 312 -15.92 -16.20 -11.76
CA SER A 312 -17.10 -16.41 -12.59
C SER A 312 -17.69 -15.12 -13.14
N SER A 313 -17.80 -14.08 -12.29
CA SER A 313 -18.32 -12.77 -12.70
C SER A 313 -17.41 -12.04 -13.71
N ASN A 314 -16.15 -12.44 -13.82
CA ASN A 314 -15.16 -11.85 -14.73
C ASN A 314 -14.54 -12.91 -15.66
N ALA A 315 -15.27 -13.99 -16.01
CA ALA A 315 -14.75 -15.15 -16.71
C ALA A 315 -14.06 -14.77 -18.04
N GLY A 316 -14.67 -13.90 -18.84
CA GLY A 316 -14.12 -13.47 -20.13
C GLY A 316 -12.69 -12.89 -20.05
N ARG A 317 -12.35 -12.25 -18.91
CA ARG A 317 -11.02 -11.74 -18.61
C ARG A 317 -10.18 -12.77 -17.87
N CYS A 318 -10.71 -13.30 -16.76
CA CYS A 318 -9.98 -14.21 -15.87
C CYS A 318 -9.52 -15.50 -16.57
N ASP A 319 -10.29 -16.00 -17.54
CA ASP A 319 -9.95 -17.22 -18.27
C ASP A 319 -8.70 -17.07 -19.16
N LYS A 320 -8.40 -15.84 -19.56
CA LYS A 320 -7.24 -15.51 -20.40
C LYS A 320 -6.03 -15.02 -19.59
N CYS A 321 -6.20 -14.76 -18.29
CA CYS A 321 -5.19 -14.16 -17.45
C CYS A 321 -4.14 -15.18 -17.01
N SER A 322 -2.87 -14.88 -17.25
CA SER A 322 -1.73 -15.73 -16.87
C SER A 322 -1.57 -15.87 -15.34
N LEU A 323 -2.06 -14.90 -14.57
CA LEU A 323 -2.10 -14.95 -13.11
C LEU A 323 -3.25 -15.77 -12.53
N LYS A 324 -4.22 -16.23 -13.34
CA LYS A 324 -5.40 -16.96 -12.84
C LYS A 324 -5.09 -18.07 -11.83
N PRO A 325 -4.04 -18.89 -11.99
CA PRO A 325 -3.71 -19.98 -11.06
C PRO A 325 -3.40 -19.51 -9.64
N VAL A 326 -2.78 -18.35 -9.49
CA VAL A 326 -2.33 -17.77 -8.20
C VAL A 326 -3.11 -16.53 -7.79
N CYS A 327 -3.97 -16.02 -8.68
CA CYS A 327 -4.71 -14.79 -8.44
C CYS A 327 -5.68 -14.92 -7.27
N LYS A 328 -5.65 -13.91 -6.44
CA LYS A 328 -6.42 -13.77 -5.21
C LYS A 328 -7.66 -12.86 -5.37
N GLY A 329 -8.00 -12.46 -6.61
CA GLY A 329 -9.18 -11.64 -6.89
C GLY A 329 -8.93 -10.13 -6.91
N GLY A 330 -7.66 -9.71 -6.92
CA GLY A 330 -7.28 -8.29 -6.92
C GLY A 330 -7.43 -7.62 -5.56
N CYS A 331 -7.46 -6.31 -5.55
CA CYS A 331 -7.80 -5.53 -4.36
C CYS A 331 -9.31 -5.39 -4.23
N VAL A 332 -9.86 -5.98 -3.18
CA VAL A 332 -11.33 -6.01 -2.92
C VAL A 332 -11.91 -4.60 -2.82
N ILE A 333 -11.15 -3.68 -2.22
CA ILE A 333 -11.59 -2.29 -2.04
C ILE A 333 -11.55 -1.53 -3.35
N ASN A 334 -10.54 -1.74 -4.18
CA ASN A 334 -10.51 -1.19 -5.54
C ASN A 334 -11.68 -1.70 -6.38
N ASN A 335 -12.03 -2.99 -6.22
CA ASN A 335 -13.22 -3.57 -6.86
C ASN A 335 -14.48 -2.81 -6.44
N TYR A 336 -14.65 -2.61 -5.13
CA TYR A 336 -15.82 -1.91 -4.57
C TYR A 336 -15.91 -0.46 -5.04
N PHE A 337 -14.83 0.30 -4.96
CA PHE A 337 -14.85 1.72 -5.36
C PHE A 337 -15.05 1.91 -6.86
N ASN A 338 -14.51 1.02 -7.71
CA ASN A 338 -14.71 1.13 -9.16
C ASN A 338 -16.09 0.65 -9.62
N ASN A 339 -16.68 -0.34 -8.95
CA ASN A 339 -17.82 -1.06 -9.50
C ASN A 339 -19.02 -1.16 -8.53
N GLY A 340 -18.91 -0.64 -7.30
CA GLY A 340 -19.92 -0.83 -6.25
C GLY A 340 -20.06 -2.29 -5.78
N ASN A 341 -19.15 -3.18 -6.21
CA ASN A 341 -19.24 -4.61 -5.97
C ASN A 341 -17.85 -5.20 -5.68
N LEU A 342 -17.72 -5.94 -4.59
CA LEU A 342 -16.46 -6.57 -4.17
C LEU A 342 -15.95 -7.63 -5.15
N ASN A 343 -16.83 -8.24 -5.94
CA ASN A 343 -16.53 -9.37 -6.84
C ASN A 343 -16.38 -8.99 -8.31
N ILE A 344 -16.55 -7.71 -8.67
CA ILE A 344 -16.27 -7.20 -10.01
C ILE A 344 -14.90 -6.54 -9.97
N VAL A 345 -13.95 -7.09 -10.73
CA VAL A 345 -12.56 -6.63 -10.67
C VAL A 345 -12.37 -5.19 -11.16
N SER A 346 -11.54 -4.45 -10.45
CA SER A 346 -11.01 -3.18 -10.97
C SER A 346 -10.13 -3.46 -12.17
N GLU A 347 -10.54 -3.02 -13.36
CA GLU A 347 -9.80 -3.25 -14.59
C GLU A 347 -8.38 -2.72 -14.54
N PRO A 348 -8.12 -1.44 -14.18
CA PRO A 348 -6.76 -0.90 -14.14
C PRO A 348 -5.85 -1.70 -13.21
N HIS A 349 -6.38 -2.12 -12.06
CA HIS A 349 -5.62 -2.98 -11.13
C HIS A 349 -5.22 -4.29 -11.79
N CYS A 350 -6.18 -5.01 -12.39
CA CYS A 350 -5.92 -6.30 -13.03
C CYS A 350 -4.95 -6.20 -14.20
N VAL A 351 -5.14 -5.20 -15.08
CA VAL A 351 -4.23 -4.97 -16.23
C VAL A 351 -2.80 -4.75 -15.75
N TYR A 352 -2.62 -3.88 -14.76
CA TYR A 352 -1.30 -3.56 -14.24
C TYR A 352 -0.62 -4.78 -13.59
N GLN A 353 -1.36 -5.55 -12.78
CA GLN A 353 -0.80 -6.75 -12.15
C GLN A 353 -0.35 -7.78 -13.20
N GLU A 354 -1.14 -7.97 -14.25
CA GLU A 354 -0.80 -8.87 -15.35
C GLU A 354 0.43 -8.37 -16.13
N MET A 355 0.48 -7.08 -16.45
CA MET A 355 1.66 -6.47 -17.09
C MET A 355 2.94 -6.63 -16.26
N CYS A 356 2.87 -6.43 -14.96
CA CYS A 356 4.02 -6.61 -14.07
C CYS A 356 4.47 -8.08 -14.01
N TYR A 357 3.55 -9.03 -13.99
CA TYR A 357 3.89 -10.46 -14.04
C TYR A 357 4.52 -10.86 -15.37
N GLU A 358 3.99 -10.41 -16.51
CA GLU A 358 4.59 -10.65 -17.82
C GLU A 358 5.99 -10.00 -17.92
N SER A 359 6.16 -8.81 -17.32
CA SER A 359 7.46 -8.15 -17.20
C SER A 359 8.45 -8.96 -16.37
N TYR A 360 8.00 -9.60 -15.29
CA TYR A 360 8.86 -10.50 -14.51
C TYR A 360 9.35 -11.70 -15.33
N LYS A 361 8.47 -12.35 -16.09
CA LYS A 361 8.87 -13.46 -16.99
C LYS A 361 9.90 -13.02 -18.01
N LYS A 362 9.69 -11.87 -18.66
CA LYS A 362 10.66 -11.29 -19.61
C LYS A 362 12.02 -11.00 -18.95
N LEU A 363 12.01 -10.44 -17.74
CA LEU A 363 13.23 -10.16 -16.99
C LEU A 363 14.05 -11.44 -16.74
N LEU A 364 13.38 -12.53 -16.37
CA LEU A 364 14.03 -13.84 -16.17
C LEU A 364 14.62 -14.38 -17.49
N GLU A 365 13.89 -14.27 -18.59
CA GLU A 365 14.35 -14.73 -19.89
C GLU A 365 15.60 -13.97 -20.35
N ILE A 366 15.62 -12.63 -20.25
CA ILE A 366 16.80 -11.83 -20.60
C ILE A 366 18.00 -12.23 -19.75
N LYS A 367 17.83 -12.45 -18.44
CA LYS A 367 18.91 -12.87 -17.54
C LYS A 367 19.43 -14.25 -17.92
N ARG A 368 18.56 -15.21 -18.20
CA ARG A 368 18.94 -16.56 -18.62
C ARG A 368 19.80 -16.54 -19.91
N ILE A 369 19.34 -15.83 -20.94
CA ILE A 369 20.07 -15.71 -22.22
C ILE A 369 21.47 -15.12 -22.00
N LYS A 370 21.61 -14.15 -21.10
CA LYS A 370 22.90 -13.56 -20.76
C LYS A 370 23.84 -14.52 -20.06
N ASP A 371 23.33 -15.34 -19.14
CA ASP A 371 24.17 -16.30 -18.42
C ASP A 371 24.62 -17.43 -19.35
N GLU A 372 23.76 -17.90 -20.27
CA GLU A 372 24.12 -18.86 -21.31
C GLU A 372 25.24 -18.32 -22.25
N ARG A 373 25.20 -17.02 -22.62
CA ARG A 373 26.24 -16.39 -23.45
C ARG A 373 27.56 -16.14 -22.73
N LYS A 374 27.61 -16.13 -21.41
CA LYS A 374 28.86 -16.02 -20.64
C LYS A 374 29.58 -17.37 -20.50
N VAL A 375 28.87 -18.47 -20.69
CA VAL A 375 29.35 -19.84 -20.54
C VAL A 375 29.82 -20.42 -21.88
N SER A 376 29.41 -19.83 -23.00
CA SER A 376 29.82 -20.16 -24.38
C SER A 376 31.03 -19.29 -24.80
#